data_cfa8651a43d11aa5bcb2f7509ac26940
#
_entry.id   cfa8651a43d11aa5bcb2f7509ac26940
#
_cell.length_a   1.000
_cell.length_b   1.000
_cell.length_c   1.000
_cell.angle_alpha   90.00
_cell.angle_beta   90.00
_cell.angle_gamma   90.00
#
_symmetry.space_group_name_H-M   'P 1'
#
loop_
_entity.id
_entity.type
_entity.pdbx_description
1 polymer ?
#
loop_
_entity_poly.entity_id
_entity_poly.type
_entity_poly.pdbx_seq_one_letter_code
_entity_poly.pdbx_strand_id
1 'polypeptide(L)'
;MVVYKKQKNWKCKMNQKKQLLINTIIIAIGKLSTQVISFLLLPLYTSKLSPEEYGTYDFFVTLSVFLLPIITLLMEESMFRFLIDAEDEKSKKRIVTATIAYTIFGSVIFTIIAALIMSFMHYEYTLVFIMFMISNILIGLSNALSRGMGKIKLYSLSNFILGVSTIILNIVFIVSFKLGVNGLLWSNVIANSVTAIFILAKLHLMRYVNKEDLNRKVLSKMIRYSVPLVPNNLSWVIISLSDRLMLTQMAGTAQNGIYSIANKFPNIVYTCYGFFSTAWKESAAKILKEDDKESYYNSIYKDVKNFLKATVIGLIAVMPFAFPILVDSSYNEAYIYIPILVISIYYTNMSNFFGGIFGAYKDTKIMGTTTIVSAIINIVINLLFIPKFGIYAAVFSTLISNIIIYWYRRQKLKMYINLKGKFNYIFWLLLAITLVTYYK
;
A
#
# COMPACT_ATOMS: atom_id res chain seq x y z
N MET A 1 -24.28 -37.31 25.16
CA MET A 1 -24.22 -36.90 23.75
C MET A 1 -24.02 -35.38 23.57
N VAL A 2 -24.68 -34.52 24.30
CA VAL A 2 -24.57 -33.03 24.21
C VAL A 2 -23.19 -32.49 24.62
N VAL A 3 -22.57 -33.05 25.65
CA VAL A 3 -21.25 -32.63 26.15
C VAL A 3 -20.14 -32.96 25.13
N TYR A 4 -20.22 -34.10 24.47
CA TYR A 4 -19.27 -34.53 23.43
C TYR A 4 -19.35 -33.66 22.17
N LYS A 5 -20.55 -33.22 21.77
CA LYS A 5 -20.77 -32.26 20.67
C LYS A 5 -20.21 -30.87 21.01
N LYS A 6 -20.34 -30.41 22.26
CA LYS A 6 -19.76 -29.14 22.73
C LYS A 6 -18.23 -29.17 22.73
N GLN A 7 -17.61 -30.25 23.21
CA GLN A 7 -16.14 -30.39 23.19
C GLN A 7 -15.56 -30.50 21.78
N LYS A 8 -16.24 -31.20 20.85
CA LYS A 8 -15.83 -31.30 19.45
C LYS A 8 -15.92 -29.92 18.74
N ASN A 9 -16.98 -29.16 19.02
CA ASN A 9 -17.12 -27.78 18.53
C ASN A 9 -16.08 -26.80 19.11
N TRP A 10 -15.70 -26.97 20.39
CA TRP A 10 -14.66 -26.18 21.03
C TRP A 10 -13.27 -26.45 20.44
N LYS A 11 -12.91 -27.73 20.26
CA LYS A 11 -11.66 -28.13 19.63
C LYS A 11 -11.60 -27.67 18.17
N CYS A 12 -12.70 -27.71 17.41
CA CYS A 12 -12.77 -27.21 16.04
C CYS A 12 -12.60 -25.69 15.98
N LYS A 13 -13.26 -24.93 16.86
CA LYS A 13 -13.10 -23.47 16.96
C LYS A 13 -11.70 -23.04 17.42
N MET A 14 -11.09 -23.77 18.37
CA MET A 14 -9.71 -23.52 18.79
C MET A 14 -8.71 -23.79 17.65
N ASN A 15 -8.92 -24.84 16.88
CA ASN A 15 -8.10 -25.16 15.74
C ASN A 15 -8.22 -24.11 14.62
N GLN A 16 -9.42 -23.60 14.37
CA GLN A 16 -9.67 -22.51 13.42
C GLN A 16 -8.99 -21.19 13.85
N LYS A 17 -9.09 -20.83 15.15
CA LYS A 17 -8.38 -19.63 15.69
C LYS A 17 -6.87 -19.77 15.58
N LYS A 18 -6.32 -20.94 15.91
CA LYS A 18 -4.88 -21.22 15.78
C LYS A 18 -4.44 -21.15 14.33
N GLN A 19 -5.21 -21.71 13.40
CA GLN A 19 -4.94 -21.65 11.97
C GLN A 19 -5.00 -20.21 11.44
N LEU A 20 -5.98 -19.43 11.89
CA LEU A 20 -6.08 -18.00 11.54
C LEU A 20 -4.86 -17.22 12.02
N LEU A 21 -4.45 -17.41 13.26
CA LEU A 21 -3.24 -16.78 13.82
C LEU A 21 -1.98 -17.15 13.03
N ILE A 22 -1.79 -18.44 12.75
CA ILE A 22 -0.65 -18.92 11.96
C ILE A 22 -0.67 -18.29 10.56
N ASN A 23 -1.80 -18.30 9.87
CA ASN A 23 -1.94 -17.72 8.56
C ASN A 23 -1.68 -16.20 8.57
N THR A 24 -2.17 -15.50 9.60
CA THR A 24 -1.92 -14.05 9.79
C THR A 24 -0.44 -13.76 9.99
N ILE A 25 0.24 -14.54 10.83
CA ILE A 25 1.69 -14.40 11.06
C ILE A 25 2.48 -14.68 9.76
N ILE A 26 2.13 -15.73 9.04
CA ILE A 26 2.78 -16.09 7.77
C ILE A 26 2.61 -14.96 6.73
N ILE A 27 1.41 -14.40 6.61
CA ILE A 27 1.14 -13.27 5.70
C ILE A 27 1.88 -12.00 6.16
N ALA A 28 1.90 -11.73 7.47
CA ALA A 28 2.61 -10.60 8.05
C ALA A 28 4.11 -10.69 7.79
N ILE A 29 4.73 -11.85 8.01
CA ILE A 29 6.15 -12.09 7.72
C ILE A 29 6.43 -11.90 6.23
N GLY A 30 5.58 -12.41 5.33
CA GLY A 30 5.74 -12.24 3.89
C GLY A 30 5.67 -10.77 3.47
N LYS A 31 4.75 -9.98 4.02
CA LYS A 31 4.64 -8.54 3.74
C LYS A 31 5.77 -7.72 4.38
N LEU A 32 6.18 -8.06 5.59
CA LEU A 32 7.32 -7.41 6.25
C LEU A 32 8.62 -7.67 5.48
N SER A 33 8.82 -8.89 4.96
CA SER A 33 10.00 -9.21 4.17
C SER A 33 10.16 -8.28 2.96
N THR A 34 9.10 -8.04 2.19
CA THR A 34 9.16 -7.16 1.02
C THR A 34 9.44 -5.69 1.41
N GLN A 35 8.92 -5.24 2.55
CA GLN A 35 9.14 -3.88 3.03
C GLN A 35 10.57 -3.68 3.55
N VAL A 36 11.07 -4.66 4.31
CA VAL A 36 12.45 -4.68 4.80
C VAL A 36 13.43 -4.73 3.61
N ILE A 37 13.13 -5.55 2.60
CA ILE A 37 13.93 -5.64 1.37
C ILE A 37 14.00 -4.29 0.66
N SER A 38 12.86 -3.61 0.48
CA SER A 38 12.82 -2.28 -0.15
C SER A 38 13.63 -1.24 0.62
N PHE A 39 13.70 -1.37 1.95
CA PHE A 39 14.51 -0.50 2.79
C PHE A 39 16.00 -0.85 2.74
N LEU A 40 16.34 -2.13 2.74
CA LEU A 40 17.73 -2.59 2.61
C LEU A 40 18.36 -2.24 1.26
N LEU A 41 17.53 -2.10 0.22
CA LEU A 41 17.99 -1.66 -1.10
C LEU A 41 18.15 -0.13 -1.21
N LEU A 42 17.75 0.63 -0.19
CA LEU A 42 17.83 2.08 -0.22
C LEU A 42 19.27 2.60 -0.44
N PRO A 43 20.31 2.11 0.29
CA PRO A 43 21.69 2.52 0.04
C PRO A 43 22.16 2.18 -1.39
N LEU A 44 21.74 1.04 -1.92
CA LEU A 44 22.06 0.64 -3.29
C LEU A 44 21.47 1.64 -4.30
N TYR A 45 20.19 1.97 -4.14
CA TYR A 45 19.51 2.87 -5.06
C TYR A 45 20.11 4.28 -5.02
N THR A 46 20.31 4.83 -3.83
CA THR A 46 20.83 6.19 -3.68
C THR A 46 22.28 6.33 -4.11
N SER A 47 23.11 5.27 -3.95
CA SER A 47 24.52 5.32 -4.37
C SER A 47 24.75 5.06 -5.87
N LYS A 48 23.78 4.48 -6.58
CA LYS A 48 23.95 4.06 -7.97
C LYS A 48 23.04 4.78 -8.96
N LEU A 49 22.00 5.44 -8.50
CA LEU A 49 21.03 6.15 -9.31
C LEU A 49 21.03 7.63 -8.94
N SER A 50 20.89 8.48 -9.93
CA SER A 50 20.64 9.91 -9.69
C SER A 50 19.24 10.15 -9.14
N PRO A 51 18.98 11.30 -8.47
CA PRO A 51 17.63 11.68 -8.06
C PRO A 51 16.63 11.67 -9.21
N GLU A 52 17.06 12.05 -10.42
CA GLU A 52 16.23 12.06 -11.62
C GLU A 52 15.85 10.65 -12.06
N GLU A 53 16.80 9.73 -12.10
CA GLU A 53 16.55 8.31 -12.42
C GLU A 53 15.63 7.66 -11.41
N TYR A 54 15.88 7.87 -10.14
CA TYR A 54 15.03 7.31 -9.09
C TYR A 54 13.63 7.93 -9.08
N GLY A 55 13.53 9.22 -9.35
CA GLY A 55 12.26 9.93 -9.50
C GLY A 55 11.41 9.42 -10.67
N THR A 56 12.05 9.16 -11.80
CA THR A 56 11.41 8.55 -12.98
C THR A 56 10.88 7.16 -12.66
N TYR A 57 11.68 6.33 -12.01
CA TYR A 57 11.24 5.00 -11.56
C TYR A 57 10.05 5.07 -10.59
N ASP A 58 10.13 5.93 -9.56
CA ASP A 58 9.07 6.09 -8.57
C ASP A 58 7.77 6.62 -9.18
N PHE A 59 7.89 7.51 -10.18
CA PHE A 59 6.75 7.97 -10.97
C PHE A 59 6.05 6.80 -11.68
N PHE A 60 6.79 5.92 -12.37
CA PHE A 60 6.21 4.75 -13.04
C PHE A 60 5.57 3.76 -12.05
N VAL A 61 6.22 3.53 -10.91
CA VAL A 61 5.64 2.68 -9.84
C VAL A 61 4.32 3.27 -9.35
N THR A 62 4.29 4.58 -9.09
CA THR A 62 3.09 5.26 -8.60
C THR A 62 1.98 5.29 -9.65
N LEU A 63 2.33 5.55 -10.90
CA LEU A 63 1.39 5.49 -12.03
C LEU A 63 0.83 4.09 -12.21
N SER A 64 1.64 3.05 -12.03
CA SER A 64 1.16 1.66 -12.11
C SER A 64 0.13 1.35 -11.02
N VAL A 65 0.36 1.78 -9.77
CA VAL A 65 -0.59 1.58 -8.66
C VAL A 65 -1.93 2.27 -8.94
N PHE A 66 -1.93 3.39 -9.66
CA PHE A 66 -3.15 4.08 -10.08
C PHE A 66 -3.85 3.39 -11.26
N LEU A 67 -3.10 2.98 -12.27
CA LEU A 67 -3.66 2.40 -13.50
C LEU A 67 -4.14 0.97 -13.32
N LEU A 68 -3.47 0.16 -12.49
CA LEU A 68 -3.81 -1.25 -12.30
C LEU A 68 -5.29 -1.48 -11.94
N PRO A 69 -5.88 -0.80 -10.94
CA PRO A 69 -7.30 -0.96 -10.61
C PRO A 69 -8.25 -0.57 -11.74
N ILE A 70 -7.83 0.35 -12.61
CA ILE A 70 -8.62 0.80 -13.77
C ILE A 70 -8.60 -0.27 -14.88
N ILE A 71 -7.41 -0.81 -15.17
CA ILE A 71 -7.21 -1.80 -16.23
C ILE A 71 -7.86 -3.14 -15.87
N THR A 72 -7.62 -3.62 -14.64
CA THR A 72 -8.11 -4.93 -14.20
C THR A 72 -9.52 -4.88 -13.64
N LEU A 73 -10.08 -3.70 -13.36
CA LEU A 73 -11.29 -3.50 -12.55
C LEU A 73 -11.26 -4.28 -11.23
N LEU A 74 -10.07 -4.52 -10.65
CA LEU A 74 -9.87 -5.34 -9.45
C LEU A 74 -10.47 -6.75 -9.58
N MET A 75 -10.40 -7.33 -10.78
CA MET A 75 -10.90 -8.69 -11.05
C MET A 75 -10.13 -9.74 -10.24
N GLU A 76 -8.88 -9.47 -9.86
CA GLU A 76 -8.10 -10.29 -8.93
C GLU A 76 -8.74 -10.37 -7.54
N GLU A 77 -9.28 -9.27 -7.01
CA GLU A 77 -9.99 -9.28 -5.72
C GLU A 77 -11.34 -10.01 -5.84
N SER A 78 -12.03 -9.82 -6.95
CA SER A 78 -13.25 -10.58 -7.25
C SER A 78 -12.96 -12.08 -7.36
N MET A 79 -11.93 -12.49 -8.10
CA MET A 79 -11.50 -13.88 -8.22
C MET A 79 -11.20 -14.49 -6.85
N PHE A 80 -10.41 -13.79 -6.03
CA PHE A 80 -10.10 -14.23 -4.66
C PHE A 80 -11.37 -14.50 -3.85
N ARG A 81 -12.32 -13.55 -3.87
CA ARG A 81 -13.56 -13.65 -3.09
C ARG A 81 -14.46 -14.79 -3.55
N PHE A 82 -14.65 -14.92 -4.87
CA PHE A 82 -15.52 -15.94 -5.43
C PHE A 82 -14.94 -17.35 -5.32
N LEU A 83 -13.61 -17.50 -5.39
CA LEU A 83 -12.94 -18.79 -5.20
C LEU A 83 -13.10 -19.34 -3.77
N ILE A 84 -13.19 -18.46 -2.76
CA ILE A 84 -13.44 -18.89 -1.38
C ILE A 84 -14.82 -19.56 -1.24
N ASP A 85 -15.81 -19.09 -2.01
CA ASP A 85 -17.18 -19.62 -1.96
C ASP A 85 -17.39 -20.78 -2.96
N ALA A 86 -16.41 -21.09 -3.81
CA ALA A 86 -16.54 -22.13 -4.84
C ALA A 86 -16.31 -23.53 -4.23
N GLU A 87 -17.36 -24.34 -4.16
CA GLU A 87 -17.32 -25.69 -3.62
C GLU A 87 -16.84 -26.73 -4.65
N ASP A 88 -17.24 -26.59 -5.91
CA ASP A 88 -16.97 -27.53 -6.99
C ASP A 88 -15.89 -27.04 -7.98
N GLU A 89 -15.18 -27.96 -8.61
CA GLU A 89 -14.11 -27.68 -9.57
C GLU A 89 -14.61 -26.93 -10.81
N LYS A 90 -15.87 -27.17 -11.23
CA LYS A 90 -16.47 -26.49 -12.38
C LYS A 90 -16.68 -24.98 -12.11
N SER A 91 -17.11 -24.64 -10.89
CA SER A 91 -17.24 -23.24 -10.45
C SER A 91 -15.88 -22.56 -10.41
N LYS A 92 -14.84 -23.23 -9.90
CA LYS A 92 -13.46 -22.69 -9.90
C LYS A 92 -12.96 -22.41 -11.31
N LYS A 93 -13.15 -23.36 -12.25
CA LYS A 93 -12.78 -23.17 -13.66
C LYS A 93 -13.48 -21.96 -14.27
N ARG A 94 -14.78 -21.80 -14.07
CA ARG A 94 -15.56 -20.66 -14.60
C ARG A 94 -15.05 -19.33 -14.04
N ILE A 95 -14.75 -19.26 -12.75
CA ILE A 95 -14.24 -18.04 -12.10
C ILE A 95 -12.86 -17.68 -12.67
N VAL A 96 -11.93 -18.65 -12.71
CA VAL A 96 -10.57 -18.43 -13.20
C VAL A 96 -10.58 -18.05 -14.69
N THR A 97 -11.33 -18.78 -15.53
CA THR A 97 -11.44 -18.47 -16.95
C THR A 97 -12.03 -17.08 -17.19
N ALA A 98 -13.12 -16.71 -16.47
CA ALA A 98 -13.72 -15.38 -16.59
C ALA A 98 -12.74 -14.27 -16.21
N THR A 99 -11.97 -14.45 -15.13
CA THR A 99 -10.97 -13.47 -14.69
C THR A 99 -9.88 -13.31 -15.74
N ILE A 100 -9.30 -14.40 -16.21
CA ILE A 100 -8.21 -14.36 -17.20
C ILE A 100 -8.70 -13.73 -18.50
N ALA A 101 -9.87 -14.12 -19.01
CA ALA A 101 -10.43 -13.55 -20.25
C ALA A 101 -10.59 -12.03 -20.14
N TYR A 102 -11.17 -11.54 -19.03
CA TYR A 102 -11.32 -10.10 -18.79
C TYR A 102 -9.95 -9.39 -18.68
N THR A 103 -9.02 -9.96 -17.92
CA THR A 103 -7.71 -9.33 -17.69
C THR A 103 -6.87 -9.28 -18.96
N ILE A 104 -6.91 -10.32 -19.80
CA ILE A 104 -6.26 -10.27 -21.12
C ILE A 104 -6.88 -9.16 -21.97
N PHE A 105 -8.21 -9.05 -22.01
CA PHE A 105 -8.90 -8.00 -22.76
C PHE A 105 -8.49 -6.59 -22.27
N GLY A 106 -8.53 -6.34 -20.97
CA GLY A 106 -8.11 -5.07 -20.37
C GLY A 106 -6.63 -4.77 -20.62
N SER A 107 -5.75 -5.78 -20.52
CA SER A 107 -4.32 -5.63 -20.80
C SER A 107 -4.03 -5.30 -22.27
N VAL A 108 -4.76 -5.91 -23.21
CA VAL A 108 -4.60 -5.60 -24.64
C VAL A 108 -5.03 -4.17 -24.93
N ILE A 109 -6.19 -3.74 -24.43
CA ILE A 109 -6.65 -2.35 -24.59
C ILE A 109 -5.64 -1.38 -23.99
N PHE A 110 -5.16 -1.63 -22.77
CA PHE A 110 -4.14 -0.81 -22.13
C PHE A 110 -2.87 -0.74 -22.98
N THR A 111 -2.38 -1.88 -23.48
CA THR A 111 -1.15 -1.93 -24.28
C THR A 111 -1.27 -1.08 -25.53
N ILE A 112 -2.43 -1.16 -26.24
CA ILE A 112 -2.68 -0.37 -27.44
C ILE A 112 -2.70 1.14 -27.09
N ILE A 113 -3.46 1.52 -26.07
CA ILE A 113 -3.59 2.93 -25.66
C ILE A 113 -2.23 3.49 -25.19
N ALA A 114 -1.53 2.74 -24.32
CA ALA A 114 -0.23 3.15 -23.79
C ALA A 114 0.81 3.28 -24.92
N ALA A 115 0.86 2.30 -25.84
CA ALA A 115 1.76 2.34 -26.99
C ALA A 115 1.48 3.56 -27.88
N LEU A 116 0.21 3.87 -28.16
CA LEU A 116 -0.15 5.04 -28.97
C LEU A 116 0.25 6.36 -28.29
N ILE A 117 -0.14 6.55 -27.02
CA ILE A 117 0.14 7.78 -26.28
C ILE A 117 1.64 7.99 -26.11
N MET A 118 2.36 6.98 -25.61
CA MET A 118 3.79 7.11 -25.31
C MET A 118 4.66 7.18 -26.57
N SER A 119 4.25 6.51 -27.66
CA SER A 119 4.91 6.63 -28.96
C SER A 119 4.74 8.03 -29.55
N PHE A 120 3.54 8.61 -29.43
CA PHE A 120 3.29 9.98 -29.84
C PHE A 120 4.14 11.00 -29.05
N MET A 121 4.37 10.71 -27.77
CA MET A 121 5.24 11.52 -26.89
C MET A 121 6.73 11.22 -27.06
N HIS A 122 7.12 10.27 -27.90
CA HIS A 122 8.50 9.79 -28.08
C HIS A 122 9.17 9.38 -26.76
N TYR A 123 8.44 8.73 -25.88
CA TYR A 123 8.91 8.41 -24.54
C TYR A 123 9.82 7.17 -24.56
N GLU A 124 11.06 7.34 -24.09
CA GLU A 124 12.11 6.30 -24.14
C GLU A 124 11.72 4.99 -23.42
N TYR A 125 10.96 5.07 -22.32
CA TYR A 125 10.63 3.93 -21.47
C TYR A 125 9.34 3.19 -21.87
N THR A 126 8.78 3.43 -23.05
CA THR A 126 7.48 2.90 -23.48
C THR A 126 7.40 1.38 -23.35
N LEU A 127 8.33 0.65 -23.95
CA LEU A 127 8.32 -0.81 -23.97
C LEU A 127 8.45 -1.39 -22.56
N VAL A 128 9.43 -0.91 -21.79
CA VAL A 128 9.70 -1.44 -20.45
C VAL A 128 8.55 -1.13 -19.49
N PHE A 129 7.90 0.04 -19.63
CA PHE A 129 6.73 0.39 -18.81
C PHE A 129 5.52 -0.51 -19.11
N ILE A 130 5.24 -0.80 -20.39
CA ILE A 130 4.18 -1.73 -20.77
C ILE A 130 4.44 -3.11 -20.18
N MET A 131 5.68 -3.63 -20.32
CA MET A 131 6.07 -4.92 -19.74
C MET A 131 5.98 -4.92 -18.21
N PHE A 132 6.36 -3.82 -17.56
CA PHE A 132 6.23 -3.62 -16.12
C PHE A 132 4.76 -3.69 -15.68
N MET A 133 3.84 -3.04 -16.39
CA MET A 133 2.40 -3.10 -16.13
C MET A 133 1.85 -4.53 -16.27
N ILE A 134 2.18 -5.20 -17.38
CA ILE A 134 1.75 -6.58 -17.63
C ILE A 134 2.27 -7.52 -16.54
N SER A 135 3.53 -7.38 -16.14
CA SER A 135 4.11 -8.21 -15.08
C SER A 135 3.44 -7.99 -13.72
N ASN A 136 3.05 -6.74 -13.40
CA ASN A 136 2.29 -6.42 -12.18
C ASN A 136 0.88 -7.03 -12.21
N ILE A 137 0.20 -7.00 -13.35
CA ILE A 137 -1.10 -7.67 -13.53
C ILE A 137 -0.94 -9.18 -13.31
N LEU A 138 0.08 -9.78 -13.92
CA LEU A 138 0.32 -11.22 -13.86
C LEU A 138 0.61 -11.69 -12.43
N ILE A 139 1.48 -11.00 -11.68
CA ILE A 139 1.78 -11.35 -10.28
C ILE A 139 0.57 -11.11 -9.37
N GLY A 140 -0.19 -10.03 -9.59
CA GLY A 140 -1.43 -9.74 -8.86
C GLY A 140 -2.45 -10.86 -8.99
N LEU A 141 -2.72 -11.31 -10.21
CA LEU A 141 -3.61 -12.45 -10.50
C LEU A 141 -3.11 -13.75 -9.86
N SER A 142 -1.82 -14.05 -10.01
CA SER A 142 -1.22 -15.28 -9.48
C SER A 142 -1.32 -15.34 -7.96
N ASN A 143 -1.08 -14.21 -7.29
CA ASN A 143 -1.22 -14.06 -5.85
C ASN A 143 -2.68 -14.21 -5.39
N ALA A 144 -3.64 -13.62 -6.10
CA ALA A 144 -5.06 -13.74 -5.80
C ALA A 144 -5.54 -15.19 -5.99
N LEU A 145 -5.09 -15.86 -7.06
CA LEU A 145 -5.39 -17.26 -7.33
C LEU A 145 -4.87 -18.17 -6.22
N SER A 146 -3.60 -18.01 -5.81
CA SER A 146 -3.02 -18.85 -4.76
C SER A 146 -3.73 -18.70 -3.42
N ARG A 147 -4.13 -17.49 -3.05
CA ARG A 147 -4.92 -17.19 -1.86
C ARG A 147 -6.35 -17.73 -1.97
N GLY A 148 -7.01 -17.52 -3.10
CA GLY A 148 -8.37 -18.00 -3.35
C GLY A 148 -8.48 -19.52 -3.34
N MET A 149 -7.45 -20.23 -3.80
CA MET A 149 -7.33 -21.69 -3.71
C MET A 149 -6.90 -22.20 -2.32
N GLY A 150 -6.78 -21.32 -1.33
CA GLY A 150 -6.36 -21.67 0.03
C GLY A 150 -4.88 -22.06 0.18
N LYS A 151 -4.04 -21.80 -0.83
CA LYS A 151 -2.61 -22.16 -0.83
C LYS A 151 -1.74 -21.06 -0.21
N ILE A 152 -2.03 -20.69 1.05
CA ILE A 152 -1.37 -19.57 1.75
C ILE A 152 0.14 -19.76 1.88
N LYS A 153 0.60 -21.01 2.07
CA LYS A 153 2.05 -21.31 2.12
C LYS A 153 2.74 -21.00 0.77
N LEU A 154 2.09 -21.34 -0.35
CA LEU A 154 2.60 -21.04 -1.69
C LEU A 154 2.66 -19.51 -1.89
N TYR A 155 1.60 -18.78 -1.52
CA TYR A 155 1.58 -17.32 -1.54
C TYR A 155 2.75 -16.70 -0.77
N SER A 156 3.02 -17.16 0.46
CA SER A 156 4.11 -16.62 1.29
C SER A 156 5.49 -16.95 0.73
N LEU A 157 5.69 -18.19 0.26
CA LEU A 157 6.92 -18.60 -0.39
C LEU A 157 7.19 -17.79 -1.66
N SER A 158 6.16 -17.54 -2.47
CA SER A 158 6.27 -16.77 -3.70
C SER A 158 6.65 -15.31 -3.42
N ASN A 159 6.10 -14.68 -2.38
CA ASN A 159 6.53 -13.32 -1.99
C ASN A 159 7.98 -13.29 -1.51
N PHE A 160 8.46 -14.33 -0.85
CA PHE A 160 9.87 -14.45 -0.50
C PHE A 160 10.74 -14.58 -1.75
N ILE A 161 10.38 -15.46 -2.69
CA ILE A 161 11.06 -15.61 -3.99
C ILE A 161 11.08 -14.28 -4.74
N LEU A 162 9.95 -13.58 -4.82
CA LEU A 162 9.85 -12.27 -5.44
C LEU A 162 10.86 -11.28 -4.83
N GLY A 163 10.91 -11.20 -3.50
CA GLY A 163 11.83 -10.32 -2.80
C GLY A 163 13.29 -10.63 -3.09
N VAL A 164 13.69 -11.91 -2.97
CA VAL A 164 15.06 -12.35 -3.24
C VAL A 164 15.43 -12.12 -4.71
N SER A 165 14.55 -12.48 -5.64
CA SER A 165 14.78 -12.25 -7.07
C SER A 165 14.95 -10.76 -7.38
N THR A 166 14.13 -9.89 -6.77
CA THR A 166 14.24 -8.44 -6.94
C THR A 166 15.59 -7.91 -6.45
N ILE A 167 16.08 -8.38 -5.29
CA ILE A 167 17.41 -7.99 -4.78
C ILE A 167 18.50 -8.39 -5.77
N ILE A 168 18.53 -9.66 -6.16
CA ILE A 168 19.58 -10.20 -7.05
C ILE A 168 19.58 -9.46 -8.38
N LEU A 169 18.40 -9.30 -9.00
CA LEU A 169 18.27 -8.63 -10.29
C LEU A 169 18.62 -7.15 -10.21
N ASN A 170 18.24 -6.45 -9.13
CA ASN A 170 18.64 -5.05 -8.94
C ASN A 170 20.15 -4.92 -8.81
N ILE A 171 20.82 -5.80 -8.06
CA ILE A 171 22.29 -5.77 -7.96
C ILE A 171 22.90 -6.02 -9.34
N VAL A 172 22.44 -7.02 -10.06
CA VAL A 172 22.97 -7.34 -11.40
C VAL A 172 22.77 -6.20 -12.39
N PHE A 173 21.54 -5.67 -12.49
CA PHE A 173 21.22 -4.68 -13.52
C PHE A 173 21.70 -3.27 -13.19
N ILE A 174 21.68 -2.89 -11.91
CA ILE A 174 22.09 -1.54 -11.50
C ILE A 174 23.60 -1.47 -11.28
N VAL A 175 24.21 -2.49 -10.61
CA VAL A 175 25.63 -2.42 -10.27
C VAL A 175 26.49 -2.95 -11.43
N SER A 176 26.18 -4.14 -11.96
CA SER A 176 27.01 -4.78 -12.98
C SER A 176 26.76 -4.21 -14.37
N PHE A 177 25.49 -4.05 -14.78
CA PHE A 177 25.15 -3.55 -16.12
C PHE A 177 24.91 -2.04 -16.19
N LYS A 178 24.79 -1.36 -15.04
CA LYS A 178 24.59 0.10 -14.95
C LYS A 178 23.41 0.62 -15.80
N LEU A 179 22.29 -0.10 -15.82
CA LEU A 179 21.15 0.19 -16.67
C LEU A 179 20.22 1.30 -16.12
N GLY A 180 20.54 1.93 -14.98
CA GLY A 180 19.75 3.03 -14.42
C GLY A 180 18.28 2.67 -14.21
N VAL A 181 17.36 3.52 -14.68
CA VAL A 181 15.89 3.33 -14.61
C VAL A 181 15.47 2.02 -15.28
N ASN A 182 16.01 1.72 -16.46
CA ASN A 182 15.73 0.49 -17.18
C ASN A 182 16.08 -0.74 -16.33
N GLY A 183 17.19 -0.69 -15.61
CA GLY A 183 17.61 -1.76 -14.70
C GLY A 183 16.60 -2.03 -13.60
N LEU A 184 16.06 -1.00 -12.96
CA LEU A 184 15.00 -1.11 -11.95
C LEU A 184 13.71 -1.71 -12.51
N LEU A 185 13.26 -1.21 -13.65
CA LEU A 185 12.02 -1.65 -14.27
C LEU A 185 12.13 -3.11 -14.74
N TRP A 186 13.23 -3.47 -15.46
CA TRP A 186 13.46 -4.85 -15.91
C TRP A 186 13.63 -5.83 -14.75
N SER A 187 14.31 -5.42 -13.66
CA SER A 187 14.40 -6.25 -12.45
C SER A 187 13.02 -6.64 -11.92
N ASN A 188 12.11 -5.68 -11.85
CA ASN A 188 10.73 -5.93 -11.41
C ASN A 188 9.96 -6.78 -12.43
N VAL A 189 10.09 -6.51 -13.74
CA VAL A 189 9.45 -7.30 -14.80
C VAL A 189 9.83 -8.76 -14.69
N ILE A 190 11.11 -9.06 -14.57
CA ILE A 190 11.62 -10.42 -14.51
C ILE A 190 11.25 -11.08 -13.18
N ALA A 191 11.45 -10.39 -12.04
CA ALA A 191 11.10 -10.93 -10.73
C ALA A 191 9.60 -11.26 -10.62
N ASN A 192 8.73 -10.34 -11.06
CA ASN A 192 7.29 -10.55 -11.10
C ASN A 192 6.92 -11.74 -12.01
N SER A 193 7.47 -11.77 -13.23
CA SER A 193 7.15 -12.80 -14.23
C SER A 193 7.60 -14.19 -13.77
N VAL A 194 8.84 -14.33 -13.29
CA VAL A 194 9.36 -15.60 -12.77
C VAL A 194 8.52 -16.08 -11.59
N THR A 195 8.20 -15.20 -10.66
CA THR A 195 7.38 -15.56 -9.50
C THR A 195 5.96 -15.94 -9.90
N ALA A 196 5.35 -15.21 -10.82
CA ALA A 196 4.01 -15.52 -11.32
C ALA A 196 3.99 -16.89 -12.04
N ILE A 197 4.95 -17.13 -12.93
CA ILE A 197 5.08 -18.43 -13.62
C ILE A 197 5.25 -19.57 -12.61
N PHE A 198 6.08 -19.37 -11.58
CA PHE A 198 6.23 -20.36 -10.50
C PHE A 198 4.91 -20.68 -9.81
N ILE A 199 4.12 -19.66 -9.43
CA ILE A 199 2.80 -19.85 -8.80
C ILE A 199 1.86 -20.60 -9.75
N LEU A 200 1.75 -20.14 -11.00
CA LEU A 200 0.82 -20.68 -11.99
C LEU A 200 1.16 -22.13 -12.36
N ALA A 201 2.46 -22.47 -12.46
CA ALA A 201 2.93 -23.83 -12.65
C ALA A 201 2.59 -24.74 -11.48
N LYS A 202 2.81 -24.28 -10.23
CA LYS A 202 2.47 -25.05 -9.02
C LYS A 202 0.96 -25.26 -8.83
N LEU A 203 0.15 -24.34 -9.33
CA LEU A 203 -1.31 -24.44 -9.28
C LEU A 203 -1.89 -25.18 -10.49
N HIS A 204 -1.05 -25.56 -11.46
CA HIS A 204 -1.49 -26.17 -12.72
C HIS A 204 -2.59 -25.36 -13.40
N LEU A 205 -2.35 -24.05 -13.63
CA LEU A 205 -3.33 -23.10 -14.15
C LEU A 205 -4.10 -23.63 -15.37
N MET A 206 -3.41 -24.31 -16.31
CA MET A 206 -4.00 -24.85 -17.55
C MET A 206 -5.18 -25.80 -17.30
N ARG A 207 -5.31 -26.39 -16.10
CA ARG A 207 -6.47 -27.20 -15.72
C ARG A 207 -7.73 -26.39 -15.45
N TYR A 208 -7.56 -25.09 -15.17
CA TYR A 208 -8.66 -24.19 -14.79
C TYR A 208 -9.07 -23.24 -15.93
N VAL A 209 -8.32 -23.20 -17.02
CA VAL A 209 -8.58 -22.31 -18.15
C VAL A 209 -9.09 -23.14 -19.32
N ASN A 210 -10.39 -22.99 -19.63
CA ASN A 210 -11.00 -23.58 -20.81
C ASN A 210 -12.02 -22.60 -21.40
N LYS A 211 -12.02 -22.40 -22.73
CA LYS A 211 -12.97 -21.52 -23.42
C LYS A 211 -14.43 -21.92 -23.17
N GLU A 212 -14.71 -23.23 -23.04
CA GLU A 212 -16.04 -23.75 -22.75
C GLU A 212 -16.57 -23.36 -21.37
N ASP A 213 -15.66 -23.08 -20.41
CA ASP A 213 -16.01 -22.64 -19.06
C ASP A 213 -16.23 -21.14 -18.95
N LEU A 214 -16.06 -20.37 -20.04
CA LEU A 214 -16.34 -18.94 -20.07
C LEU A 214 -17.85 -18.68 -19.94
N ASN A 215 -18.24 -18.22 -18.76
CA ASN A 215 -19.64 -17.99 -18.41
C ASN A 215 -19.92 -16.50 -18.21
N ARG A 216 -20.71 -15.89 -19.12
CA ARG A 216 -21.06 -14.47 -19.08
C ARG A 216 -21.79 -14.07 -17.79
N LYS A 217 -22.61 -14.96 -17.20
CA LYS A 217 -23.32 -14.70 -15.94
C LYS A 217 -22.33 -14.60 -14.77
N VAL A 218 -21.32 -15.48 -14.74
CA VAL A 218 -20.27 -15.45 -13.72
C VAL A 218 -19.43 -14.19 -13.89
N LEU A 219 -18.98 -13.89 -15.11
CA LEU A 219 -18.21 -12.68 -15.41
C LEU A 219 -18.97 -11.41 -15.01
N SER A 220 -20.26 -11.30 -15.37
CA SER A 220 -21.08 -10.14 -14.99
C SER A 220 -21.22 -9.98 -13.48
N LYS A 221 -21.39 -11.08 -12.74
CA LYS A 221 -21.44 -11.04 -11.26
C LYS A 221 -20.11 -10.56 -10.67
N MET A 222 -19.01 -11.04 -11.21
CA MET A 222 -17.66 -10.67 -10.77
C MET A 222 -17.37 -9.17 -11.03
N ILE A 223 -17.70 -8.67 -12.22
CA ILE A 223 -17.56 -7.24 -12.56
C ILE A 223 -18.45 -6.39 -11.66
N ARG A 224 -19.71 -6.80 -11.44
CA ARG A 224 -20.62 -6.05 -10.55
C ARG A 224 -20.13 -5.98 -9.11
N TYR A 225 -19.37 -6.99 -8.66
CA TYR A 225 -18.71 -6.99 -7.36
C TYR A 225 -17.49 -6.08 -7.32
N SER A 226 -16.63 -6.14 -8.34
CA SER A 226 -15.33 -5.45 -8.33
C SER A 226 -15.40 -3.97 -8.70
N VAL A 227 -16.26 -3.57 -9.64
CA VAL A 227 -16.37 -2.16 -10.08
C VAL A 227 -16.58 -1.18 -8.92
N PRO A 228 -17.47 -1.42 -7.94
CA PRO A 228 -17.61 -0.52 -6.79
C PRO A 228 -16.37 -0.41 -5.89
N LEU A 229 -15.44 -1.39 -5.96
CA LEU A 229 -14.19 -1.36 -5.20
C LEU A 229 -13.15 -0.43 -5.82
N VAL A 230 -13.25 -0.17 -7.15
CA VAL A 230 -12.27 0.65 -7.88
C VAL A 230 -12.21 2.09 -7.35
N PRO A 231 -13.33 2.85 -7.23
CA PRO A 231 -13.29 4.20 -6.66
C PRO A 231 -12.76 4.24 -5.23
N ASN A 232 -13.10 3.22 -4.43
CA ASN A 232 -12.60 3.12 -3.06
C ASN A 232 -11.07 2.91 -3.02
N ASN A 233 -10.54 2.06 -3.89
CA ASN A 233 -9.10 1.81 -4.01
C ASN A 233 -8.38 3.08 -4.50
N LEU A 234 -8.89 3.70 -5.58
CA LEU A 234 -8.32 4.90 -6.17
C LEU A 234 -8.30 6.10 -5.22
N SER A 235 -9.31 6.25 -4.35
CA SER A 235 -9.37 7.37 -3.39
C SER A 235 -8.14 7.48 -2.50
N TRP A 236 -7.51 6.35 -2.16
CA TRP A 236 -6.27 6.35 -1.38
C TRP A 236 -5.02 6.64 -2.21
N VAL A 237 -5.06 6.25 -3.49
CA VAL A 237 -3.93 6.40 -4.40
C VAL A 237 -3.83 7.83 -4.92
N ILE A 238 -4.97 8.50 -5.11
CA ILE A 238 -5.04 9.84 -5.70
C ILE A 238 -4.16 10.85 -4.96
N ILE A 239 -4.19 10.86 -3.63
CA ILE A 239 -3.37 11.81 -2.84
C ILE A 239 -1.89 11.58 -3.14
N SER A 240 -1.42 10.35 -3.04
CA SER A 240 -0.02 9.99 -3.28
C SER A 240 0.43 10.21 -4.74
N LEU A 241 -0.46 9.92 -5.70
CA LEU A 241 -0.22 10.16 -7.12
C LEU A 241 -0.17 11.65 -7.43
N SER A 242 -1.06 12.44 -6.83
CA SER A 242 -1.15 13.88 -7.04
C SER A 242 0.17 14.57 -6.68
N ASP A 243 0.74 14.28 -5.50
CA ASP A 243 2.02 14.82 -5.08
C ASP A 243 3.14 14.51 -6.10
N ARG A 244 3.26 13.23 -6.49
CA ARG A 244 4.33 12.77 -7.40
C ARG A 244 4.15 13.25 -8.84
N LEU A 245 2.91 13.20 -9.34
CA LEU A 245 2.60 13.70 -10.69
C LEU A 245 2.90 15.19 -10.81
N MET A 246 2.42 15.97 -9.84
CA MET A 246 2.61 17.42 -9.84
C MET A 246 4.07 17.82 -9.64
N LEU A 247 4.80 17.14 -8.72
CA LEU A 247 6.24 17.36 -8.58
C LEU A 247 6.97 17.04 -9.87
N THR A 248 6.70 15.90 -10.50
CA THR A 248 7.36 15.49 -11.74
C THR A 248 7.10 16.49 -12.86
N GLN A 249 5.85 16.95 -13.01
CA GLN A 249 5.46 17.84 -14.11
C GLN A 249 5.85 19.32 -13.88
N MET A 250 5.82 19.79 -12.63
CA MET A 250 5.98 21.21 -12.30
C MET A 250 7.38 21.54 -11.76
N ALA A 251 8.05 20.57 -11.11
CA ALA A 251 9.34 20.78 -10.47
C ALA A 251 10.45 19.85 -11.01
N GLY A 252 10.09 18.86 -11.83
CA GLY A 252 11.02 17.92 -12.44
C GLY A 252 11.15 16.58 -11.72
N THR A 253 11.64 15.58 -12.46
CA THR A 253 11.79 14.20 -11.97
C THR A 253 12.77 14.08 -10.82
N ALA A 254 13.83 14.87 -10.79
CA ALA A 254 14.80 14.90 -9.68
C ALA A 254 14.14 15.27 -8.35
N GLN A 255 13.24 16.26 -8.34
CA GLN A 255 12.49 16.66 -7.15
C GLN A 255 11.56 15.55 -6.67
N ASN A 256 10.93 14.81 -7.59
CA ASN A 256 10.15 13.62 -7.23
C ASN A 256 11.04 12.53 -6.63
N GLY A 257 12.26 12.33 -7.13
CA GLY A 257 13.23 11.37 -6.57
C GLY A 257 13.60 11.69 -5.13
N ILE A 258 13.94 12.96 -4.84
CA ILE A 258 14.25 13.45 -3.49
C ILE A 258 13.04 13.27 -2.56
N TYR A 259 11.84 13.69 -3.00
CA TYR A 259 10.60 13.51 -2.25
C TYR A 259 10.31 12.03 -1.95
N SER A 260 10.55 11.15 -2.91
CA SER A 260 10.32 9.72 -2.78
C SER A 260 11.25 9.08 -1.75
N ILE A 261 12.54 9.46 -1.74
CA ILE A 261 13.51 9.02 -0.71
C ILE A 261 13.09 9.52 0.66
N ALA A 262 12.71 10.79 0.80
CA ALA A 262 12.24 11.35 2.06
C ALA A 262 11.02 10.56 2.61
N ASN A 263 10.12 10.12 1.75
CA ASN A 263 8.93 9.33 2.13
C ASN A 263 9.24 7.88 2.57
N LYS A 264 10.40 7.32 2.25
CA LYS A 264 10.74 5.94 2.66
C LYS A 264 10.72 5.76 4.18
N PHE A 265 11.19 6.74 4.92
CA PHE A 265 11.29 6.68 6.38
C PHE A 265 9.91 6.72 7.07
N PRO A 266 9.02 7.69 6.81
CA PRO A 266 7.66 7.69 7.36
C PRO A 266 6.86 6.46 6.95
N ASN A 267 7.04 5.94 5.74
CA ASN A 267 6.30 4.78 5.23
C ASN A 267 6.57 3.50 6.02
N ILE A 268 7.71 3.35 6.69
CA ILE A 268 7.96 2.24 7.62
C ILE A 268 6.94 2.29 8.76
N VAL A 269 6.77 3.46 9.35
CA VAL A 269 5.81 3.67 10.45
C VAL A 269 4.38 3.39 10.00
N TYR A 270 4.02 3.85 8.80
CA TYR A 270 2.71 3.59 8.20
C TYR A 270 2.44 2.10 8.03
N THR A 271 3.40 1.37 7.49
CA THR A 271 3.30 -0.08 7.24
C THR A 271 3.18 -0.85 8.55
N CYS A 272 4.04 -0.56 9.53
CA CYS A 272 3.96 -1.19 10.86
C CYS A 272 2.62 -0.92 11.54
N TYR A 273 2.13 0.33 11.46
CA TYR A 273 0.81 0.68 11.97
C TYR A 273 -0.33 -0.05 11.25
N GLY A 274 -0.17 -0.36 9.96
CA GLY A 274 -1.15 -1.08 9.15
C GLY A 274 -1.51 -2.46 9.75
N PHE A 275 -0.56 -3.17 10.34
CA PHE A 275 -0.82 -4.44 11.05
C PHE A 275 -1.69 -4.23 12.27
N PHE A 276 -1.34 -3.24 13.10
CA PHE A 276 -2.16 -2.85 14.25
C PHE A 276 -3.56 -2.42 13.80
N SER A 277 -3.66 -1.59 12.76
CA SER A 277 -4.94 -1.08 12.25
C SER A 277 -5.91 -2.19 11.83
N THR A 278 -5.39 -3.28 11.27
CA THR A 278 -6.21 -4.45 10.89
C THR A 278 -6.82 -5.12 12.13
N ALA A 279 -6.02 -5.38 13.15
CA ALA A 279 -6.48 -5.95 14.41
C ALA A 279 -7.41 -4.99 15.18
N TRP A 280 -7.10 -3.69 15.12
CA TRP A 280 -7.89 -2.64 15.74
C TRP A 280 -9.32 -2.58 15.18
N LYS A 281 -9.50 -2.60 13.87
CA LYS A 281 -10.83 -2.59 13.23
C LYS A 281 -11.72 -3.73 13.72
N GLU A 282 -11.15 -4.92 13.85
CA GLU A 282 -11.86 -6.09 14.36
C GLU A 282 -12.21 -5.94 15.85
N SER A 283 -11.24 -5.50 16.66
CA SER A 283 -11.42 -5.29 18.09
C SER A 283 -12.45 -4.20 18.39
N ALA A 284 -12.37 -3.07 17.66
CA ALA A 284 -13.34 -1.99 17.79
C ALA A 284 -14.77 -2.44 17.48
N ALA A 285 -14.96 -3.28 16.48
CA ALA A 285 -16.28 -3.81 16.13
C ALA A 285 -16.83 -4.78 17.20
N LYS A 286 -15.95 -5.60 17.80
CA LYS A 286 -16.36 -6.57 18.83
C LYS A 286 -16.81 -5.91 20.13
N ILE A 287 -16.04 -4.90 20.60
CA ILE A 287 -16.31 -4.22 21.87
C ILE A 287 -17.51 -3.25 21.80
N LEU A 288 -18.02 -2.95 20.62
CA LEU A 288 -19.09 -1.98 20.42
C LEU A 288 -20.37 -2.28 21.24
N LYS A 289 -20.64 -3.57 21.48
CA LYS A 289 -21.82 -4.04 22.21
C LYS A 289 -21.63 -4.13 23.73
N GLU A 290 -20.40 -3.92 24.21
CA GLU A 290 -20.08 -4.02 25.64
C GLU A 290 -20.35 -2.67 26.34
N ASP A 291 -20.68 -2.73 27.63
CA ASP A 291 -21.02 -1.55 28.42
C ASP A 291 -19.79 -0.66 28.70
N ASP A 292 -18.60 -1.25 28.77
CA ASP A 292 -17.34 -0.58 29.06
C ASP A 292 -16.59 -0.08 27.80
N LYS A 293 -17.24 -0.11 26.61
CA LYS A 293 -16.65 0.29 25.32
C LYS A 293 -15.92 1.62 25.35
N GLU A 294 -16.48 2.63 26.04
CA GLU A 294 -15.88 3.97 26.09
C GLU A 294 -14.54 3.96 26.87
N SER A 295 -14.48 3.22 27.97
CA SER A 295 -13.25 3.03 28.74
C SER A 295 -12.20 2.31 27.90
N TYR A 296 -12.58 1.25 27.19
CA TYR A 296 -11.71 0.50 26.32
C TYR A 296 -11.15 1.37 25.19
N TYR A 297 -12.01 2.09 24.44
CA TYR A 297 -11.56 2.97 23.37
C TYR A 297 -10.64 4.09 23.85
N ASN A 298 -10.91 4.66 25.03
CA ASN A 298 -10.05 5.68 25.65
C ASN A 298 -8.68 5.13 26.04
N SER A 299 -8.62 3.90 26.59
CA SER A 299 -7.36 3.23 26.93
C SER A 299 -6.50 3.02 25.68
N ILE A 300 -7.05 2.37 24.64
CA ILE A 300 -6.32 2.11 23.39
C ILE A 300 -5.93 3.43 22.68
N TYR A 301 -6.81 4.44 22.68
CA TYR A 301 -6.50 5.75 22.13
C TYR A 301 -5.28 6.40 22.82
N LYS A 302 -5.22 6.31 24.16
CA LYS A 302 -4.09 6.82 24.94
C LYS A 302 -2.80 6.10 24.57
N ASP A 303 -2.84 4.77 24.49
CA ASP A 303 -1.67 3.95 24.21
C ASP A 303 -1.15 4.19 22.79
N VAL A 304 -2.02 4.15 21.79
CA VAL A 304 -1.69 4.40 20.38
C VAL A 304 -1.15 5.82 20.21
N LYS A 305 -1.80 6.81 20.81
CA LYS A 305 -1.35 8.21 20.75
C LYS A 305 0.04 8.38 21.31
N ASN A 306 0.33 7.77 22.46
CA ASN A 306 1.64 7.85 23.10
C ASN A 306 2.71 7.08 22.32
N PHE A 307 2.37 5.89 21.83
CA PHE A 307 3.25 5.11 20.96
C PHE A 307 3.63 5.87 19.69
N LEU A 308 2.66 6.42 18.97
CA LEU A 308 2.92 7.18 17.74
C LEU A 308 3.74 8.46 18.02
N LYS A 309 3.51 9.14 19.15
CA LYS A 309 4.31 10.29 19.55
C LYS A 309 5.76 9.90 19.83
N ALA A 310 5.98 8.82 20.57
CA ALA A 310 7.31 8.29 20.83
C ALA A 310 8.01 7.88 19.54
N THR A 311 7.28 7.26 18.61
CA THR A 311 7.80 6.87 17.29
C THR A 311 8.23 8.08 16.46
N VAL A 312 7.43 9.18 16.46
CA VAL A 312 7.79 10.43 15.76
C VAL A 312 9.11 11.00 16.30
N ILE A 313 9.19 11.18 17.62
CA ILE A 313 10.41 11.72 18.25
C ILE A 313 11.61 10.79 18.00
N GLY A 314 11.43 9.50 18.23
CA GLY A 314 12.49 8.50 18.07
C GLY A 314 13.01 8.43 16.64
N LEU A 315 12.10 8.45 15.64
CA LEU A 315 12.49 8.42 14.25
C LEU A 315 13.25 9.69 13.85
N ILE A 316 12.77 10.88 14.22
CA ILE A 316 13.46 12.14 13.94
C ILE A 316 14.83 12.17 14.63
N ALA A 317 14.93 11.74 15.90
CA ALA A 317 16.16 11.74 16.66
C ALA A 317 17.23 10.77 16.11
N VAL A 318 16.82 9.68 15.47
CA VAL A 318 17.74 8.67 14.89
C VAL A 318 18.23 9.10 13.50
N MET A 319 17.48 9.94 12.76
CA MET A 319 17.83 10.33 11.39
C MET A 319 19.20 10.94 11.19
N PRO A 320 19.72 11.83 12.06
CA PRO A 320 21.08 12.36 11.90
C PRO A 320 22.15 11.28 11.78
N PHE A 321 21.94 10.11 12.41
CA PHE A 321 22.86 8.99 12.36
C PHE A 321 22.49 7.99 11.23
N ALA A 322 21.21 7.72 11.03
CA ALA A 322 20.76 6.71 10.08
C ALA A 322 20.80 7.21 8.64
N PHE A 323 20.48 8.49 8.40
CA PHE A 323 20.37 9.03 7.05
C PHE A 323 21.72 8.99 6.29
N PRO A 324 22.86 9.44 6.85
CA PRO A 324 24.14 9.39 6.15
C PRO A 324 24.63 7.97 5.84
N ILE A 325 24.17 6.97 6.60
CA ILE A 325 24.50 5.55 6.36
C ILE A 325 23.65 4.96 5.23
N LEU A 326 22.40 5.40 5.13
CA LEU A 326 21.39 4.80 4.26
C LEU A 326 21.21 5.52 2.93
N VAL A 327 21.61 6.80 2.85
CA VAL A 327 21.30 7.68 1.71
C VAL A 327 22.57 8.37 1.25
N ASP A 328 22.83 8.29 -0.04
CA ASP A 328 23.96 8.97 -0.67
C ASP A 328 23.81 10.49 -0.65
N SER A 329 24.94 11.18 -0.70
CA SER A 329 25.02 12.65 -0.66
C SER A 329 24.26 13.38 -1.77
N SER A 330 24.05 12.75 -2.91
CA SER A 330 23.23 13.27 -4.02
C SER A 330 21.76 13.50 -3.65
N TYR A 331 21.30 12.89 -2.55
CA TYR A 331 19.94 13.02 -2.01
C TYR A 331 19.88 13.80 -0.69
N ASN A 332 20.93 14.49 -0.30
CA ASN A 332 20.99 15.21 0.99
C ASN A 332 19.82 16.16 1.22
N GLU A 333 19.26 16.73 0.17
CA GLU A 333 18.08 17.58 0.27
C GLU A 333 16.87 16.86 0.86
N ALA A 334 16.75 15.52 0.68
CA ALA A 334 15.67 14.72 1.24
C ALA A 334 15.63 14.77 2.78
N TYR A 335 16.79 14.95 3.41
CA TYR A 335 16.91 15.04 4.88
C TYR A 335 15.99 16.09 5.47
N ILE A 336 15.95 17.28 4.88
CA ILE A 336 15.19 18.44 5.37
C ILE A 336 13.68 18.16 5.46
N TYR A 337 13.15 17.31 4.57
CA TYR A 337 11.71 17.04 4.46
C TYR A 337 11.21 15.92 5.40
N ILE A 338 12.12 15.05 5.88
CA ILE A 338 11.75 13.87 6.68
C ILE A 338 10.96 14.23 7.94
N PRO A 339 11.35 15.21 8.78
CA PRO A 339 10.61 15.52 10.00
C PRO A 339 9.16 15.90 9.74
N ILE A 340 8.91 16.70 8.69
CA ILE A 340 7.56 17.16 8.33
C ILE A 340 6.69 15.98 7.91
N LEU A 341 7.25 15.08 7.09
CA LEU A 341 6.57 13.86 6.64
C LEU A 341 6.33 12.87 7.80
N VAL A 342 7.27 12.76 8.75
CA VAL A 342 7.11 11.93 9.96
C VAL A 342 6.00 12.49 10.86
N ILE A 343 5.90 13.81 11.00
CA ILE A 343 4.79 14.44 11.72
C ILE A 343 3.47 14.20 10.97
N SER A 344 3.47 14.28 9.65
CA SER A 344 2.30 14.01 8.82
C SER A 344 1.76 12.60 9.03
N ILE A 345 2.66 11.58 9.09
CA ILE A 345 2.25 10.18 9.29
C ILE A 345 1.61 9.93 10.67
N TYR A 346 1.97 10.71 11.68
CA TYR A 346 1.27 10.67 12.97
C TYR A 346 -0.22 10.99 12.79
N TYR A 347 -0.55 12.09 12.10
CA TYR A 347 -1.94 12.47 11.85
C TYR A 347 -2.68 11.48 10.97
N THR A 348 -2.01 10.91 9.96
CA THR A 348 -2.56 9.85 9.12
C THR A 348 -2.94 8.62 9.94
N ASN A 349 -2.03 8.12 10.76
CA ASN A 349 -2.26 6.93 11.59
C ASN A 349 -3.33 7.17 12.66
N MET A 350 -3.35 8.35 13.28
CA MET A 350 -4.42 8.73 14.21
C MET A 350 -5.79 8.83 13.52
N SER A 351 -5.83 9.35 12.29
CA SER A 351 -7.04 9.40 11.49
C SER A 351 -7.55 7.99 11.11
N ASN A 352 -6.62 7.06 10.84
CA ASN A 352 -6.93 5.65 10.60
C ASN A 352 -7.45 4.95 11.86
N PHE A 353 -6.94 5.32 13.04
CA PHE A 353 -7.48 4.86 14.32
C PHE A 353 -8.96 5.22 14.47
N PHE A 354 -9.32 6.48 14.21
CA PHE A 354 -10.71 6.92 14.23
C PHE A 354 -11.55 6.20 13.16
N GLY A 355 -10.97 5.94 12.00
CA GLY A 355 -11.59 5.16 10.94
C GLY A 355 -12.00 3.75 11.39
N GLY A 356 -11.23 3.10 12.26
CA GLY A 356 -11.61 1.83 12.88
C GLY A 356 -12.88 1.92 13.72
N ILE A 357 -13.04 3.02 14.47
CA ILE A 357 -14.24 3.26 15.28
C ILE A 357 -15.44 3.56 14.39
N PHE A 358 -15.32 4.45 13.40
CA PHE A 358 -16.41 4.71 12.43
C PHE A 358 -16.84 3.43 11.71
N GLY A 359 -15.87 2.58 11.34
CA GLY A 359 -16.16 1.27 10.75
C GLY A 359 -16.98 0.36 11.67
N ALA A 360 -16.70 0.36 12.98
CA ALA A 360 -17.46 -0.37 13.98
C ALA A 360 -18.92 0.12 14.04
N TYR A 361 -19.14 1.44 13.99
CA TYR A 361 -20.48 2.05 13.94
C TYR A 361 -21.12 2.00 12.54
N LYS A 362 -20.45 1.40 11.53
CA LYS A 362 -20.89 1.31 10.13
C LYS A 362 -21.09 2.67 9.44
N ASP A 363 -20.49 3.73 9.97
CA ASP A 363 -20.54 5.06 9.35
C ASP A 363 -19.31 5.28 8.43
N THR A 364 -19.35 4.58 7.30
CA THR A 364 -18.31 4.70 6.26
C THR A 364 -18.40 6.01 5.48
N LYS A 365 -19.54 6.70 5.53
CA LYS A 365 -19.76 7.98 4.85
C LYS A 365 -18.79 9.05 5.36
N ILE A 366 -18.60 9.17 6.68
CA ILE A 366 -17.63 10.09 7.27
C ILE A 366 -16.21 9.77 6.77
N MET A 367 -15.86 8.50 6.67
CA MET A 367 -14.55 8.11 6.17
C MET A 367 -14.33 8.56 4.72
N GLY A 368 -15.30 8.30 3.84
CA GLY A 368 -15.23 8.67 2.43
C GLY A 368 -15.18 10.19 2.22
N THR A 369 -16.13 10.92 2.82
CA THR A 369 -16.20 12.39 2.66
C THR A 369 -14.95 13.09 3.18
N THR A 370 -14.41 12.67 4.34
CA THR A 370 -13.19 13.28 4.88
C THR A 370 -11.96 13.02 4.00
N THR A 371 -11.87 11.85 3.39
CA THR A 371 -10.77 11.53 2.47
C THR A 371 -10.84 12.36 1.20
N ILE A 372 -12.04 12.53 0.62
CA ILE A 372 -12.25 13.37 -0.57
C ILE A 372 -11.89 14.84 -0.28
N VAL A 373 -12.37 15.39 0.82
CA VAL A 373 -12.06 16.78 1.20
C VAL A 373 -10.55 16.98 1.35
N SER A 374 -9.86 16.04 2.00
CA SER A 374 -8.42 16.10 2.15
C SER A 374 -7.68 16.01 0.80
N ALA A 375 -8.13 15.13 -0.09
CA ALA A 375 -7.53 15.01 -1.43
C ALA A 375 -7.69 16.34 -2.21
N ILE A 376 -8.84 16.98 -2.16
CA ILE A 376 -9.07 18.28 -2.80
C ILE A 376 -8.13 19.33 -2.22
N ILE A 377 -8.00 19.41 -0.90
CA ILE A 377 -7.12 20.38 -0.24
C ILE A 377 -5.67 20.14 -0.64
N ASN A 378 -5.22 18.88 -0.62
CA ASN A 378 -3.86 18.51 -1.05
C ASN A 378 -3.61 18.94 -2.51
N ILE A 379 -4.50 18.62 -3.44
CA ILE A 379 -4.40 18.98 -4.84
C ILE A 379 -4.36 20.50 -5.03
N VAL A 380 -5.24 21.25 -4.35
CA VAL A 380 -5.30 22.72 -4.48
C VAL A 380 -4.00 23.34 -3.97
N ILE A 381 -3.49 22.92 -2.80
CA ILE A 381 -2.23 23.43 -2.26
C ILE A 381 -1.08 23.10 -3.22
N ASN A 382 -1.02 21.89 -3.74
CA ASN A 382 0.01 21.48 -4.68
C ASN A 382 -0.01 22.32 -5.97
N LEU A 383 -1.18 22.49 -6.58
CA LEU A 383 -1.34 23.30 -7.79
C LEU A 383 -0.85 24.75 -7.61
N LEU A 384 -1.17 25.35 -6.47
CA LEU A 384 -0.85 26.76 -6.21
C LEU A 384 0.62 26.97 -5.82
N PHE A 385 1.21 26.01 -5.09
CA PHE A 385 2.48 26.25 -4.41
C PHE A 385 3.67 25.43 -4.93
N ILE A 386 3.47 24.27 -5.57
CA ILE A 386 4.60 23.51 -6.14
C ILE A 386 5.42 24.34 -7.15
N PRO A 387 4.82 25.14 -8.04
CA PRO A 387 5.62 25.95 -8.98
C PRO A 387 6.58 26.94 -8.31
N LYS A 388 6.30 27.35 -7.06
CA LYS A 388 7.13 28.32 -6.32
C LYS A 388 8.03 27.66 -5.27
N PHE A 389 7.55 26.59 -4.62
CA PHE A 389 8.20 26.02 -3.44
C PHE A 389 8.60 24.55 -3.61
N GLY A 390 8.37 23.95 -4.79
CA GLY A 390 8.79 22.59 -5.09
C GLY A 390 8.33 21.56 -4.02
N ILE A 391 9.28 20.77 -3.52
CA ILE A 391 9.03 19.71 -2.53
C ILE A 391 8.39 20.25 -1.24
N TYR A 392 8.77 21.45 -0.79
CA TYR A 392 8.16 22.04 0.41
C TYR A 392 6.64 22.12 0.30
N ALA A 393 6.12 22.53 -0.88
CA ALA A 393 4.68 22.59 -1.09
C ALA A 393 4.03 21.21 -0.96
N ALA A 394 4.61 20.17 -1.56
CA ALA A 394 4.09 18.80 -1.49
C ALA A 394 4.11 18.23 -0.06
N VAL A 395 5.16 18.50 0.68
CA VAL A 395 5.32 18.04 2.07
C VAL A 395 4.32 18.74 3.00
N PHE A 396 4.17 20.06 2.87
CA PHE A 396 3.21 20.84 3.67
C PHE A 396 1.77 20.56 3.26
N SER A 397 1.46 20.39 1.96
CA SER A 397 0.11 20.02 1.52
C SER A 397 -0.34 18.70 2.15
N THR A 398 0.56 17.71 2.17
CA THR A 398 0.32 16.41 2.80
C THR A 398 0.14 16.54 4.32
N LEU A 399 0.96 17.33 5.00
CA LEU A 399 0.81 17.58 6.44
C LEU A 399 -0.51 18.27 6.76
N ILE A 400 -0.82 19.38 6.07
CA ILE A 400 -2.06 20.16 6.30
C ILE A 400 -3.30 19.29 6.04
N SER A 401 -3.32 18.56 4.94
CA SER A 401 -4.43 17.68 4.58
C SER A 401 -4.67 16.61 5.65
N ASN A 402 -3.59 16.00 6.18
CA ASN A 402 -3.68 14.99 7.23
C ASN A 402 -4.10 15.58 8.59
N ILE A 403 -3.69 16.81 8.93
CA ILE A 403 -4.17 17.54 10.10
C ILE A 403 -5.67 17.79 9.99
N ILE A 404 -6.15 18.23 8.82
CA ILE A 404 -7.57 18.52 8.58
C ILE A 404 -8.42 17.26 8.71
N ILE A 405 -8.00 16.13 8.09
CA ILE A 405 -8.68 14.83 8.28
C ILE A 405 -8.75 14.47 9.77
N TYR A 406 -7.64 14.54 10.45
CA TYR A 406 -7.54 14.21 11.88
C TYR A 406 -8.51 15.04 12.71
N TRP A 407 -8.51 16.37 12.53
CA TRP A 407 -9.38 17.29 13.24
C TRP A 407 -10.86 17.03 12.93
N TYR A 408 -11.21 16.91 11.67
CA TYR A 408 -12.58 16.68 11.24
C TYR A 408 -13.12 15.35 11.78
N ARG A 409 -12.33 14.25 11.62
CA ARG A 409 -12.72 12.94 12.18
C ARG A 409 -12.85 12.97 13.68
N ARG A 410 -11.94 13.64 14.39
CA ARG A 410 -12.02 13.79 15.85
C ARG A 410 -13.27 14.53 16.30
N GLN A 411 -13.69 15.58 15.61
CA GLN A 411 -14.92 16.31 15.92
C GLN A 411 -16.15 15.45 15.67
N LYS A 412 -16.21 14.76 14.53
CA LYS A 412 -17.32 13.86 14.21
C LYS A 412 -17.41 12.67 15.15
N LEU A 413 -16.28 12.19 15.66
CA LEU A 413 -16.24 11.07 16.58
C LEU A 413 -16.97 11.36 17.92
N LYS A 414 -17.05 12.64 18.33
CA LYS A 414 -17.80 13.04 19.53
C LYS A 414 -19.28 12.65 19.49
N MET A 415 -19.85 12.43 18.29
CA MET A 415 -21.22 11.91 18.14
C MET A 415 -21.38 10.47 18.63
N TYR A 416 -20.30 9.72 18.71
CA TYR A 416 -20.29 8.31 19.07
C TYR A 416 -19.61 8.06 20.41
N ILE A 417 -18.47 8.75 20.64
CA ILE A 417 -17.60 8.51 21.80
C ILE A 417 -16.84 9.78 22.14
N ASN A 418 -16.73 10.04 23.43
CA ASN A 418 -15.90 11.14 23.94
C ASN A 418 -14.49 10.63 24.27
N LEU A 419 -13.55 10.79 23.32
CA LEU A 419 -12.16 10.46 23.57
C LEU A 419 -11.47 11.52 24.40
N LYS A 420 -11.12 11.16 25.64
CA LYS A 420 -10.41 12.02 26.60
C LYS A 420 -8.96 12.17 26.20
N GLY A 421 -8.49 13.34 25.90
CA GLY A 421 -7.09 13.61 25.58
C GLY A 421 -6.59 14.89 26.23
N LYS A 422 -5.72 14.79 27.25
CA LYS A 422 -5.02 15.96 27.77
C LYS A 422 -3.96 16.43 26.76
N PHE A 423 -3.81 17.77 26.68
CA PHE A 423 -2.69 18.36 25.95
C PHE A 423 -1.37 17.91 26.63
N ASN A 424 -0.41 17.46 25.85
CA ASN A 424 0.85 16.95 26.39
C ASN A 424 1.97 17.94 26.05
N TYR A 425 2.23 18.88 26.95
CA TYR A 425 3.28 19.89 26.80
C TYR A 425 4.67 19.25 26.64
N ILE A 426 4.94 18.16 27.37
CA ILE A 426 6.23 17.44 27.32
C ILE A 426 6.52 16.95 25.91
N PHE A 427 5.49 16.41 25.22
CA PHE A 427 5.67 15.97 23.85
C PHE A 427 6.08 17.12 22.92
N TRP A 428 5.40 18.27 23.02
CA TRP A 428 5.69 19.39 22.14
C TRP A 428 7.06 20.02 22.45
N LEU A 429 7.45 20.05 23.71
CA LEU A 429 8.78 20.49 24.13
C LEU A 429 9.87 19.53 23.58
N LEU A 430 9.70 18.23 23.77
CA LEU A 430 10.64 17.23 23.25
C LEU A 430 10.72 17.28 21.72
N LEU A 431 9.58 17.42 21.03
CA LEU A 431 9.56 17.55 19.59
C LEU A 431 10.32 18.83 19.14
N ALA A 432 10.09 19.96 19.79
CA ALA A 432 10.79 21.20 19.47
C ALA A 432 12.31 21.05 19.68
N ILE A 433 12.75 20.46 20.79
CA ILE A 433 14.19 20.20 21.05
C ILE A 433 14.75 19.28 19.96
N THR A 434 14.04 18.20 19.62
CA THR A 434 14.48 17.24 18.59
C THR A 434 14.58 17.90 17.21
N LEU A 435 13.64 18.78 16.85
CA LEU A 435 13.70 19.53 15.60
C LEU A 435 14.85 20.53 15.57
N VAL A 436 15.10 21.25 16.67
CA VAL A 436 16.25 22.16 16.78
C VAL A 436 17.58 21.42 16.64
N THR A 437 17.70 20.24 17.26
CA THR A 437 18.92 19.41 17.12
C THR A 437 19.06 18.76 15.76
N TYR A 438 17.95 18.52 15.07
CA TYR A 438 17.92 17.95 13.74
C TYR A 438 18.42 18.92 12.66
N TYR A 439 18.05 20.20 12.76
CA TYR A 439 18.39 21.22 11.77
C TYR A 439 19.69 22.01 12.13
N LYS A 440 20.35 21.70 13.25
CA LYS A 440 21.71 22.16 13.56
C LYS A 440 22.76 21.29 12.90
#